data_9c0d284d777e9580b84524e95ba020f5
#
_entry.id   9c0d284d777e9580b84524e95ba020f5
#
_cell.length_a   1.000
_cell.length_b   1.000
_cell.length_c   1.000
_cell.angle_alpha   90.00
_cell.angle_beta   90.00
_cell.angle_gamma   90.00
#
_symmetry.space_group_name_H-M   'P 1'
#
loop_
_entity.id
_entity.type
_entity.pdbx_description
1 polymer ?
#
loop_
_entity_poly.entity_id
_entity_poly.type
_entity_poly.pdbx_seq_one_letter_code
_entity_poly.pdbx_strand_id
1 'polypeptide(L)'
;SRMIGSGMRIYEALLLKTLISGRDEKDFLLFLDAYDKRMHQVHLYDKTIRRSILAVLSGAFDFRNSQKDAVPVVEMINDEFRLTSEFKALLNDSVFYHYIDEIISYALYSQERYFSSIDDEKNNFVLYEKYTRRDALYLINHTKNDESTLYGYRVFKELNVVPLFVTYNKNLDEDASTNYHDCFITRNIFLWDSASGRKLSSNEIQDLIKILNDPKGKVLLFVKRDALIDKNGNGLDNDRSFYYLGEVSLLGEPKEEQNGKEIKTDVVKFTFQLKHEVKEDLYQYLISKPLIED
;
A
#
# COMPACT_ATOMS: atom_id res chain seq x y z
N SER A 1 1.04 14.63 -11.10
CA SER A 1 1.44 13.24 -10.83
C SER A 1 0.20 12.37 -10.64
N ARG A 2 0.22 11.12 -11.13
CA ARG A 2 -0.88 10.16 -10.97
C ARG A 2 -1.26 9.96 -9.49
N MET A 3 -0.28 10.04 -8.59
CA MET A 3 -0.51 9.84 -7.15
C MET A 3 -1.32 10.99 -6.55
N ILE A 4 -0.98 12.23 -6.87
CA ILE A 4 -1.73 13.40 -6.40
C ILE A 4 -3.17 13.35 -6.95
N GLY A 5 -3.31 13.14 -8.25
CA GLY A 5 -4.62 13.09 -8.92
C GLY A 5 -5.51 11.91 -8.52
N SER A 6 -4.98 10.85 -7.89
CA SER A 6 -5.79 9.73 -7.42
C SER A 6 -6.69 10.09 -6.24
N GLY A 7 -6.29 11.08 -5.43
CA GLY A 7 -7.00 11.43 -4.19
C GLY A 7 -6.94 10.37 -3.09
N MET A 8 -6.06 9.36 -3.22
CA MET A 8 -5.93 8.32 -2.20
C MET A 8 -5.47 8.86 -0.85
N ARG A 9 -4.75 9.99 -0.84
CA ARG A 9 -4.25 10.64 0.36
C ARG A 9 -4.43 12.15 0.25
N ILE A 10 -4.93 12.79 1.31
CA ILE A 10 -5.30 14.21 1.32
C ILE A 10 -4.10 15.15 1.27
N TYR A 11 -2.98 14.75 1.88
CA TYR A 11 -1.89 15.66 2.24
C TYR A 11 -1.29 16.42 1.06
N GLU A 12 -0.94 15.72 -0.02
CA GLU A 12 -0.25 16.32 -1.17
C GLU A 12 -1.14 17.34 -1.89
N ALA A 13 -2.40 16.99 -2.12
CA ALA A 13 -3.35 17.85 -2.81
C ALA A 13 -3.64 19.10 -1.97
N LEU A 14 -3.88 18.95 -0.66
CA LEU A 14 -4.18 20.03 0.24
C LEU A 14 -2.96 20.95 0.45
N LEU A 15 -1.76 20.39 0.62
CA LEU A 15 -0.53 21.17 0.74
C LEU A 15 -0.25 21.96 -0.54
N LEU A 16 -0.37 21.33 -1.72
CA LEU A 16 -0.18 22.04 -2.99
C LEU A 16 -1.18 23.15 -3.17
N LYS A 17 -2.46 22.93 -2.88
CA LYS A 17 -3.48 23.96 -2.93
C LYS A 17 -3.13 25.16 -2.05
N THR A 18 -2.61 24.87 -0.85
CA THR A 18 -2.18 25.90 0.10
C THR A 18 -1.01 26.71 -0.44
N LEU A 19 0.06 26.02 -0.89
CA LEU A 19 1.28 26.67 -1.36
C LEU A 19 1.07 27.47 -2.66
N ILE A 20 0.25 26.98 -3.60
CA ILE A 20 -0.07 27.67 -4.84
C ILE A 20 -0.88 28.96 -4.57
N SER A 21 -1.71 28.97 -3.52
CA SER A 21 -2.43 30.17 -3.10
C SER A 21 -1.56 31.18 -2.32
N GLY A 22 -0.26 30.98 -2.26
CA GLY A 22 0.69 31.89 -1.59
C GLY A 22 0.71 31.78 -0.07
N ARG A 23 0.16 30.70 0.49
CA ARG A 23 0.09 30.41 1.93
C ARG A 23 1.19 29.43 2.34
N ASP A 24 1.33 29.19 3.63
CA ASP A 24 2.41 28.37 4.20
C ASP A 24 1.90 27.05 4.85
N GLU A 25 2.83 26.31 5.45
CA GLU A 25 2.54 25.02 6.12
C GLU A 25 1.63 25.20 7.36
N LYS A 26 1.61 26.37 7.99
CA LYS A 26 0.71 26.64 9.13
C LYS A 26 -0.74 26.72 8.64
N ASP A 27 -0.95 27.41 7.52
CA ASP A 27 -2.27 27.46 6.86
C ASP A 27 -2.72 26.07 6.42
N PHE A 28 -1.80 25.27 5.87
CA PHE A 28 -2.10 23.87 5.52
C PHE A 28 -2.58 23.06 6.73
N LEU A 29 -1.96 23.20 7.91
CA LEU A 29 -2.41 22.51 9.13
C LEU A 29 -3.79 22.98 9.57
N LEU A 30 -4.10 24.27 9.45
CA LEU A 30 -5.44 24.78 9.73
C LEU A 30 -6.49 24.21 8.75
N PHE A 31 -6.14 24.07 7.48
CA PHE A 31 -7.04 23.49 6.49
C PHE A 31 -7.23 21.98 6.69
N LEU A 32 -6.18 21.26 7.11
CA LEU A 32 -6.27 19.85 7.44
C LEU A 32 -7.19 19.62 8.65
N ASP A 33 -7.04 20.42 9.71
CA ASP A 33 -7.91 20.37 10.90
C ASP A 33 -9.37 20.70 10.54
N ALA A 34 -9.60 21.69 9.69
CA ALA A 34 -10.93 22.04 9.20
C ALA A 34 -11.54 20.92 8.34
N TYR A 35 -10.72 20.27 7.51
CA TYR A 35 -11.12 19.13 6.72
C TYR A 35 -11.53 17.96 7.65
N ASP A 36 -10.69 17.60 8.62
CA ASP A 36 -10.92 16.53 9.58
C ASP A 36 -12.23 16.76 10.35
N LYS A 37 -12.46 17.94 10.85
CA LYS A 37 -13.72 18.29 11.53
C LYS A 37 -14.94 18.12 10.63
N ARG A 38 -14.85 18.52 9.36
CA ARG A 38 -15.95 18.42 8.41
C ARG A 38 -16.24 16.99 8.01
N MET A 39 -15.19 16.17 7.84
CA MET A 39 -15.30 14.78 7.38
C MET A 39 -15.39 13.76 8.53
N HIS A 40 -15.34 14.21 9.79
CA HIS A 40 -15.29 13.36 10.97
C HIS A 40 -14.12 12.37 10.93
N GLN A 41 -12.95 12.84 10.46
CA GLN A 41 -11.71 12.09 10.33
C GLN A 41 -10.63 12.64 11.26
N VAL A 42 -9.54 11.90 11.38
CA VAL A 42 -8.33 12.34 12.09
C VAL A 42 -7.11 11.97 11.25
N HIS A 43 -6.46 12.97 10.69
CA HIS A 43 -5.21 12.80 9.96
C HIS A 43 -4.02 13.12 10.85
N LEU A 44 -3.17 12.13 11.06
CA LEU A 44 -1.89 12.36 11.74
C LEU A 44 -0.96 13.19 10.86
N TYR A 45 -0.18 14.06 11.49
CA TYR A 45 0.84 14.83 10.81
C TYR A 45 2.12 14.89 11.65
N ASP A 46 3.03 13.98 11.34
CA ASP A 46 4.31 13.82 12.03
C ASP A 46 5.50 13.91 11.05
N LYS A 47 6.70 13.70 11.57
CA LYS A 47 7.93 13.70 10.76
C LYS A 47 7.93 12.63 9.67
N THR A 48 7.29 11.48 9.89
CA THR A 48 7.20 10.39 8.92
C THR A 48 6.34 10.80 7.74
N ILE A 49 5.18 11.35 8.02
CA ILE A 49 4.25 11.85 7.01
C ILE A 49 4.88 13.01 6.22
N ARG A 50 5.52 13.97 6.90
CA ARG A 50 6.24 15.07 6.24
C ARG A 50 7.30 14.58 5.26
N ARG A 51 8.11 13.58 5.65
CA ARG A 51 9.11 12.96 4.76
C ARG A 51 8.46 12.28 3.55
N SER A 52 7.37 11.57 3.77
CA SER A 52 6.62 10.90 2.70
C SER A 52 6.03 11.91 1.72
N ILE A 53 5.39 12.99 2.20
CA ILE A 53 4.88 14.08 1.37
C ILE A 53 6.00 14.70 0.53
N LEU A 54 7.14 15.02 1.17
CA LEU A 54 8.30 15.57 0.46
C LEU A 54 8.79 14.61 -0.63
N ALA A 55 8.90 13.31 -0.32
CA ALA A 55 9.35 12.32 -1.30
C ALA A 55 8.43 12.27 -2.54
N VAL A 56 7.13 12.41 -2.35
CA VAL A 56 6.16 12.42 -3.46
C VAL A 56 6.25 13.72 -4.26
N LEU A 57 6.23 14.87 -3.60
CA LEU A 57 6.16 16.18 -4.24
C LEU A 57 7.50 16.63 -4.84
N SER A 58 8.62 16.14 -4.33
CA SER A 58 9.94 16.33 -4.96
C SER A 58 10.21 15.35 -6.11
N GLY A 59 9.35 14.34 -6.30
CA GLY A 59 9.56 13.27 -7.26
C GLY A 59 10.50 12.15 -6.78
N ALA A 60 11.06 12.26 -5.58
CA ALA A 60 12.00 11.27 -5.03
C ALA A 60 11.36 9.89 -4.81
N PHE A 61 10.05 9.83 -4.54
CA PHE A 61 9.33 8.57 -4.37
C PHE A 61 9.41 7.68 -5.61
N ASP A 62 9.21 8.25 -6.81
CA ASP A 62 9.24 7.52 -8.09
C ASP A 62 10.58 7.66 -8.82
N PHE A 63 11.61 8.19 -8.17
CA PHE A 63 12.87 8.50 -8.82
C PHE A 63 13.50 7.22 -9.38
N ARG A 64 13.57 7.14 -10.69
CA ARG A 64 14.39 6.18 -11.45
C ARG A 64 15.46 6.98 -12.19
N ASN A 65 16.65 6.42 -12.37
CA ASN A 65 17.77 7.07 -13.06
C ASN A 65 17.44 7.62 -14.46
N SER A 66 16.30 7.19 -15.05
CA SER A 66 15.81 7.65 -16.35
C SER A 66 14.95 8.93 -16.29
N GLN A 67 14.63 9.45 -15.09
CA GLN A 67 13.77 10.65 -14.92
C GLN A 67 14.56 11.86 -14.44
N LYS A 68 15.76 12.07 -15.01
CA LYS A 68 16.66 13.18 -14.65
C LYS A 68 16.07 14.57 -14.92
N ASP A 69 15.02 14.65 -15.74
CA ASP A 69 14.40 15.91 -16.17
C ASP A 69 13.09 16.23 -15.42
N ALA A 70 12.74 15.47 -14.38
CA ALA A 70 11.54 15.74 -13.59
C ALA A 70 11.75 16.98 -12.72
N VAL A 71 10.94 18.01 -12.92
CA VAL A 71 10.92 19.21 -12.09
C VAL A 71 10.31 18.89 -10.73
N PRO A 72 11.05 19.03 -9.62
CA PRO A 72 10.49 18.91 -8.29
C PRO A 72 9.41 19.99 -8.08
N VAL A 73 8.30 19.61 -7.49
CA VAL A 73 7.18 20.56 -7.23
C VAL A 73 7.44 21.33 -5.95
N VAL A 74 7.95 20.62 -4.93
CA VAL A 74 8.16 21.15 -3.58
C VAL A 74 9.56 20.80 -3.09
N GLU A 75 10.15 21.69 -2.35
CA GLU A 75 11.41 21.54 -1.64
C GLU A 75 11.24 21.90 -0.16
N MET A 76 12.23 21.55 0.67
CA MET A 76 12.27 21.90 2.08
C MET A 76 13.34 22.97 2.31
N ILE A 77 12.93 24.16 2.78
CA ILE A 77 13.84 25.27 3.11
C ILE A 77 13.56 25.67 4.57
N ASN A 78 14.59 25.66 5.42
CA ASN A 78 14.48 25.99 6.84
C ASN A 78 13.37 25.21 7.57
N ASP A 79 13.27 23.92 7.26
CA ASP A 79 12.23 23.01 7.78
C ASP A 79 10.78 23.40 7.41
N GLU A 80 10.58 24.18 6.34
CA GLU A 80 9.26 24.52 5.79
C GLU A 80 9.12 24.06 4.35
N PHE A 81 7.93 23.60 3.97
CA PHE A 81 7.60 23.29 2.58
C PHE A 81 7.49 24.55 1.74
N ARG A 82 8.15 24.55 0.59
CA ARG A 82 8.06 25.64 -0.40
C ARG A 82 7.95 25.09 -1.81
N LEU A 83 7.22 25.80 -2.67
CA LEU A 83 7.28 25.49 -4.11
C LEU A 83 8.67 25.83 -4.64
N THR A 84 9.21 24.97 -5.50
CA THR A 84 10.49 25.24 -6.18
C THR A 84 10.38 26.47 -7.10
N SER A 85 11.52 27.10 -7.39
CA SER A 85 11.57 28.23 -8.33
C SER A 85 11.11 27.83 -9.72
N GLU A 86 11.50 26.65 -10.18
CA GLU A 86 11.13 26.09 -11.48
C GLU A 86 9.63 25.86 -11.56
N PHE A 87 9.02 25.27 -10.53
CA PHE A 87 7.58 25.03 -10.54
C PHE A 87 6.77 26.33 -10.46
N LYS A 88 7.26 27.33 -9.67
CA LYS A 88 6.66 28.67 -9.65
C LYS A 88 6.70 29.34 -11.02
N ALA A 89 7.81 29.20 -11.76
CA ALA A 89 7.91 29.73 -13.10
C ALA A 89 6.88 29.11 -14.06
N LEU A 90 6.63 27.81 -13.96
CA LEU A 90 5.59 27.13 -14.74
C LEU A 90 4.18 27.63 -14.39
N LEU A 91 3.92 27.95 -13.14
CA LEU A 91 2.61 28.49 -12.72
C LEU A 91 2.28 29.88 -13.28
N ASN A 92 3.25 30.61 -13.87
CA ASN A 92 2.99 31.86 -14.58
C ASN A 92 2.26 31.63 -15.92
N ASP A 93 2.32 30.42 -16.48
CA ASP A 93 1.50 30.03 -17.62
C ASP A 93 0.07 29.73 -17.13
N SER A 94 -0.90 30.48 -17.61
CA SER A 94 -2.30 30.37 -17.17
C SER A 94 -2.92 29.01 -17.51
N VAL A 95 -2.52 28.40 -18.61
CA VAL A 95 -3.02 27.07 -19.03
C VAL A 95 -2.47 26.00 -18.10
N PHE A 96 -1.16 26.05 -17.82
CA PHE A 96 -0.54 25.15 -16.87
C PHE A 96 -1.13 25.28 -15.47
N TYR A 97 -1.32 26.52 -14.98
CA TYR A 97 -1.95 26.80 -13.69
C TYR A 97 -3.34 26.15 -13.61
N HIS A 98 -4.17 26.35 -14.64
CA HIS A 98 -5.51 25.79 -14.69
C HIS A 98 -5.51 24.25 -14.61
N TYR A 99 -4.66 23.57 -15.37
CA TYR A 99 -4.52 22.12 -15.29
C TYR A 99 -4.09 21.62 -13.89
N ILE A 100 -3.17 22.32 -13.25
CA ILE A 100 -2.74 21.97 -11.89
C ILE A 100 -3.87 22.16 -10.88
N ASP A 101 -4.62 23.25 -10.98
CA ASP A 101 -5.77 23.53 -10.10
C ASP A 101 -6.89 22.47 -10.30
N GLU A 102 -7.16 22.08 -11.53
CA GLU A 102 -8.10 20.99 -11.84
C GLU A 102 -7.65 19.65 -11.23
N ILE A 103 -6.37 19.28 -11.37
CA ILE A 103 -5.82 18.03 -10.80
C ILE A 103 -5.97 18.05 -9.27
N ILE A 104 -5.64 19.16 -8.63
CA ILE A 104 -5.77 19.32 -7.17
C ILE A 104 -7.24 19.23 -6.76
N SER A 105 -8.11 19.94 -7.45
CA SER A 105 -9.55 19.96 -7.17
C SER A 105 -10.18 18.59 -7.34
N TYR A 106 -9.81 17.86 -8.39
CA TYR A 106 -10.24 16.47 -8.59
C TYR A 106 -9.70 15.53 -7.50
N ALA A 107 -8.45 15.68 -7.09
CA ALA A 107 -7.87 14.87 -6.02
C ALA A 107 -8.61 15.07 -4.69
N LEU A 108 -8.93 16.31 -4.34
CA LEU A 108 -9.70 16.64 -3.12
C LEU A 108 -11.13 16.09 -3.21
N TYR A 109 -11.78 16.23 -4.36
CA TYR A 109 -13.11 15.64 -4.60
C TYR A 109 -13.06 14.11 -4.49
N SER A 110 -12.07 13.46 -5.11
CA SER A 110 -11.86 12.01 -5.05
C SER A 110 -11.66 11.52 -3.62
N GLN A 111 -10.85 12.24 -2.84
CA GLN A 111 -10.66 11.95 -1.42
C GLN A 111 -11.98 11.96 -0.66
N GLU A 112 -12.75 13.01 -0.80
CA GLU A 112 -14.05 13.16 -0.12
C GLU A 112 -15.05 12.08 -0.55
N ARG A 113 -15.05 11.72 -1.83
CA ARG A 113 -16.05 10.81 -2.40
C ARG A 113 -15.75 9.34 -2.18
N TYR A 114 -14.50 8.94 -2.30
CA TYR A 114 -14.11 7.52 -2.40
C TYR A 114 -13.21 7.04 -1.26
N PHE A 115 -12.50 7.95 -0.60
CA PHE A 115 -11.51 7.59 0.41
C PHE A 115 -11.84 8.15 1.81
N SER A 116 -12.94 8.86 1.97
CA SER A 116 -13.39 9.39 3.27
C SER A 116 -14.11 8.35 4.12
N SER A 117 -14.69 7.32 3.52
CA SER A 117 -15.38 6.24 4.23
C SER A 117 -14.42 5.10 4.59
N ILE A 118 -13.32 5.43 5.25
CA ILE A 118 -12.34 4.44 5.69
C ILE A 118 -12.92 3.72 6.90
N ASP A 119 -13.32 2.45 6.76
CA ASP A 119 -13.71 1.59 7.87
C ASP A 119 -12.55 1.26 8.82
N ASP A 120 -11.32 1.58 8.42
CA ASP A 120 -10.11 1.46 9.21
C ASP A 120 -9.44 2.83 9.39
N GLU A 121 -9.90 3.58 10.39
CA GLU A 121 -9.48 4.96 10.72
C GLU A 121 -7.96 5.13 10.90
N LYS A 122 -7.21 4.04 11.07
CA LYS A 122 -5.76 4.05 11.33
C LYS A 122 -4.91 3.78 10.12
N ASN A 123 -5.50 3.25 9.04
CA ASN A 123 -4.80 2.92 7.82
C ASN A 123 -5.38 3.75 6.68
N ASN A 124 -4.55 4.34 5.84
CA ASN A 124 -5.01 5.13 4.69
C ASN A 124 -5.62 4.27 3.56
N PHE A 125 -6.17 3.10 3.89
CA PHE A 125 -6.74 2.16 2.94
C PHE A 125 -8.26 2.02 3.14
N VAL A 126 -8.99 1.95 2.05
CA VAL A 126 -10.40 1.57 2.04
C VAL A 126 -10.50 0.06 1.95
N LEU A 127 -11.22 -0.55 2.88
CA LEU A 127 -11.38 -2.00 2.97
C LEU A 127 -12.06 -2.53 1.69
N TYR A 128 -11.51 -3.62 1.14
CA TYR A 128 -11.93 -4.32 -0.09
C TYR A 128 -11.68 -3.55 -1.41
N GLU A 129 -11.08 -2.37 -1.36
CA GLU A 129 -10.60 -1.69 -2.57
C GLU A 129 -9.28 -2.28 -3.08
N LYS A 130 -8.98 -2.05 -4.35
CA LYS A 130 -7.78 -2.57 -5.01
C LYS A 130 -6.62 -1.57 -4.96
N TYR A 131 -5.45 -2.07 -4.60
CA TYR A 131 -4.20 -1.31 -4.55
C TYR A 131 -3.06 -2.06 -5.21
N THR A 132 -2.24 -1.35 -5.98
CA THR A 132 -0.95 -1.89 -6.42
C THR A 132 0.05 -1.87 -5.26
N ARG A 133 1.15 -2.61 -5.40
CA ARG A 133 2.26 -2.53 -4.42
C ARG A 133 2.78 -1.10 -4.26
N ARG A 134 2.84 -0.35 -5.37
CA ARG A 134 3.23 1.07 -5.36
C ARG A 134 2.26 1.92 -4.54
N ASP A 135 0.95 1.74 -4.74
CA ASP A 135 -0.06 2.48 -3.97
C ASP A 135 0.04 2.14 -2.48
N ALA A 136 0.27 0.87 -2.15
CA ALA A 136 0.45 0.45 -0.77
C ALA A 136 1.69 1.09 -0.13
N LEU A 137 2.84 1.09 -0.82
CA LEU A 137 4.05 1.77 -0.34
C LEU A 137 3.81 3.27 -0.09
N TYR A 138 3.08 3.93 -0.97
CA TYR A 138 2.68 5.33 -0.81
C TYR A 138 1.81 5.54 0.43
N LEU A 139 0.79 4.70 0.61
CA LEU A 139 -0.19 4.86 1.68
C LEU A 139 0.35 4.48 3.08
N ILE A 140 1.35 3.58 3.16
CA ILE A 140 2.06 3.31 4.42
C ILE A 140 3.13 4.38 4.75
N ASN A 141 3.20 5.47 4.00
CA ASN A 141 4.17 6.56 4.14
C ASN A 141 5.63 6.16 3.87
N HIS A 142 5.87 5.13 3.06
CA HIS A 142 7.21 4.82 2.59
C HIS A 142 7.69 5.90 1.61
N THR A 143 9.00 6.21 1.64
CA THR A 143 9.56 7.33 0.87
C THR A 143 10.11 6.94 -0.50
N LYS A 144 10.02 5.65 -0.88
CA LYS A 144 10.55 5.12 -2.14
C LYS A 144 9.57 4.13 -2.77
N ASN A 145 9.52 4.14 -4.10
CA ASN A 145 8.78 3.15 -4.86
C ASN A 145 9.65 1.91 -5.12
N ASP A 146 9.73 1.03 -4.14
CA ASP A 146 10.47 -0.23 -4.20
C ASP A 146 9.59 -1.42 -4.65
N GLU A 147 8.49 -1.19 -5.35
CA GLU A 147 7.53 -2.23 -5.75
C GLU A 147 8.18 -3.39 -6.52
N SER A 148 9.22 -3.11 -7.32
CA SER A 148 9.93 -4.12 -8.11
C SER A 148 10.73 -5.12 -7.28
N THR A 149 11.03 -4.79 -6.02
CA THR A 149 11.77 -5.64 -5.08
C THR A 149 10.91 -6.13 -3.91
N LEU A 150 9.62 -5.82 -3.93
CA LEU A 150 8.64 -6.26 -2.94
C LEU A 150 8.00 -7.58 -3.38
N TYR A 151 8.64 -8.68 -3.00
CA TYR A 151 8.17 -10.03 -3.29
C TYR A 151 7.40 -10.61 -2.10
N GLY A 152 6.07 -10.71 -2.25
CA GLY A 152 5.19 -11.25 -1.21
C GLY A 152 5.04 -10.30 -0.02
N TYR A 153 6.07 -10.06 0.76
CA TYR A 153 6.01 -9.18 1.92
C TYR A 153 7.34 -8.46 2.17
N ARG A 154 7.29 -7.42 3.01
CA ARG A 154 8.48 -6.76 3.53
C ARG A 154 8.20 -6.13 4.90
N VAL A 155 9.16 -6.27 5.81
CA VAL A 155 9.11 -5.67 7.13
C VAL A 155 9.69 -4.26 7.07
N PHE A 156 8.86 -3.24 7.30
CA PHE A 156 9.25 -1.84 7.40
C PHE A 156 9.34 -1.44 8.89
N LYS A 157 10.49 -1.73 9.53
CA LYS A 157 10.70 -1.53 10.96
C LYS A 157 10.47 -0.08 11.41
N GLU A 158 10.98 0.89 10.64
CA GLU A 158 10.83 2.31 10.95
C GLU A 158 9.40 2.81 10.90
N LEU A 159 8.55 2.13 10.11
CA LEU A 159 7.13 2.43 9.97
C LEU A 159 6.26 1.54 10.84
N ASN A 160 6.86 0.53 11.47
CA ASN A 160 6.18 -0.50 12.26
C ASN A 160 5.04 -1.19 11.49
N VAL A 161 5.27 -1.49 10.20
CA VAL A 161 4.26 -2.05 9.31
C VAL A 161 4.83 -3.14 8.40
N VAL A 162 4.00 -4.15 8.11
CA VAL A 162 4.31 -5.23 7.16
C VAL A 162 3.14 -5.38 6.19
N PRO A 163 3.24 -4.89 4.95
CA PRO A 163 2.30 -5.27 3.90
C PRO A 163 2.58 -6.69 3.41
N LEU A 164 1.56 -7.55 3.41
CA LEU A 164 1.57 -8.91 2.88
C LEU A 164 0.79 -8.94 1.58
N PHE A 165 1.43 -9.33 0.48
CA PHE A 165 0.80 -9.47 -0.84
C PHE A 165 0.75 -10.93 -1.23
N VAL A 166 -0.44 -11.49 -1.30
CA VAL A 166 -0.68 -12.89 -1.63
C VAL A 166 -1.39 -13.00 -2.97
N THR A 167 -0.83 -13.77 -3.88
CA THR A 167 -1.54 -14.21 -5.08
C THR A 167 -2.18 -15.56 -4.76
N TYR A 168 -3.48 -15.56 -4.61
CA TYR A 168 -4.25 -16.74 -4.23
C TYR A 168 -4.59 -17.56 -5.48
N ASN A 169 -3.65 -18.42 -5.86
CA ASN A 169 -3.88 -19.39 -6.93
C ASN A 169 -3.94 -20.76 -6.29
N LYS A 170 -5.10 -21.38 -6.25
CA LYS A 170 -5.18 -22.82 -6.03
C LYS A 170 -4.63 -23.50 -7.27
N ASN A 171 -3.33 -23.76 -7.29
CA ASN A 171 -2.68 -24.43 -8.38
C ASN A 171 -3.28 -25.81 -8.60
N LEU A 172 -3.47 -26.13 -9.88
CA LEU A 172 -3.94 -27.44 -10.33
C LEU A 172 -2.88 -28.52 -10.12
N ASP A 173 -1.60 -28.14 -9.96
CA ASP A 173 -0.48 -29.06 -9.68
C ASP A 173 -0.01 -28.92 -8.23
N GLU A 174 -0.34 -29.92 -7.42
CA GLU A 174 0.18 -30.09 -6.05
C GLU A 174 1.70 -30.31 -5.99
N ASP A 175 2.39 -30.33 -7.13
CA ASP A 175 3.78 -30.79 -7.26
C ASP A 175 4.84 -29.69 -7.35
N ALA A 176 4.48 -28.42 -7.52
CA ALA A 176 5.48 -27.36 -7.60
C ALA A 176 6.16 -27.11 -6.24
N SER A 177 7.49 -27.08 -6.23
CA SER A 177 8.34 -26.84 -5.04
C SER A 177 8.12 -25.46 -4.38
N THR A 178 7.34 -24.61 -5.02
CA THR A 178 6.97 -23.25 -4.57
C THR A 178 5.49 -23.14 -4.19
N ASN A 179 4.76 -24.26 -4.03
CA ASN A 179 3.38 -24.23 -3.59
C ASN A 179 3.31 -23.80 -2.13
N TYR A 180 3.13 -22.50 -1.93
CA TYR A 180 2.71 -21.94 -0.65
C TYR A 180 1.28 -22.42 -0.38
N HIS A 181 1.03 -22.91 0.84
CA HIS A 181 -0.32 -23.33 1.25
C HIS A 181 -1.13 -22.13 1.76
N ASP A 182 -0.95 -20.96 1.13
CA ASP A 182 -1.74 -19.77 1.45
C ASP A 182 -3.20 -20.07 1.17
N CYS A 183 -4.05 -20.05 2.20
CA CYS A 183 -5.46 -20.31 2.02
C CYS A 183 -6.34 -19.70 3.11
N PHE A 184 -7.58 -19.40 2.73
CA PHE A 184 -8.63 -19.12 3.70
C PHE A 184 -9.09 -20.43 4.37
N ILE A 185 -9.09 -20.44 5.71
CA ILE A 185 -9.79 -21.47 6.50
C ILE A 185 -11.27 -21.08 6.63
N THR A 186 -11.50 -19.81 6.93
CA THR A 186 -12.81 -19.18 6.99
C THR A 186 -12.71 -17.77 6.42
N ARG A 187 -13.81 -17.03 6.31
CA ARG A 187 -13.79 -15.64 5.82
C ARG A 187 -12.97 -14.68 6.69
N ASN A 188 -12.59 -15.07 7.90
CA ASN A 188 -11.80 -14.25 8.81
C ASN A 188 -10.53 -14.94 9.32
N ILE A 189 -10.21 -16.14 8.85
CA ILE A 189 -8.96 -16.87 9.20
C ILE A 189 -8.21 -17.22 7.93
N PHE A 190 -6.95 -16.78 7.86
CA PHE A 190 -6.06 -16.95 6.71
C PHE A 190 -4.77 -17.66 7.12
N LEU A 191 -4.41 -18.76 6.45
CA LEU A 191 -3.12 -19.38 6.55
C LEU A 191 -2.15 -18.74 5.56
N TRP A 192 -0.93 -18.48 6.01
CA TRP A 192 0.11 -17.88 5.19
C TRP A 192 1.46 -18.55 5.46
N ASP A 193 2.19 -18.84 4.39
CA ASP A 193 3.54 -19.36 4.44
C ASP A 193 4.55 -18.24 4.15
N SER A 194 5.62 -18.19 4.96
CA SER A 194 6.74 -17.26 4.68
C SER A 194 7.45 -17.61 3.38
N ALA A 195 8.31 -16.73 2.90
CA ALA A 195 9.21 -17.05 1.79
C ALA A 195 10.04 -18.32 2.09
N SER A 196 10.34 -19.10 1.04
CA SER A 196 11.15 -20.32 1.13
C SER A 196 12.51 -20.05 1.77
N GLY A 197 12.99 -21.04 2.56
CA GLY A 197 14.25 -20.97 3.28
C GLY A 197 14.21 -20.11 4.57
N ARG A 198 13.02 -19.74 5.04
CA ARG A 198 12.84 -19.00 6.31
C ARG A 198 12.58 -19.98 7.45
N LYS A 199 13.20 -19.66 8.61
CA LYS A 199 13.01 -20.35 9.89
C LYS A 199 12.51 -19.37 10.93
N LEU A 200 11.96 -19.86 12.03
CA LEU A 200 11.58 -19.00 13.16
C LEU A 200 12.76 -18.13 13.64
N SER A 201 14.00 -18.66 13.57
CA SER A 201 15.22 -17.94 13.93
C SER A 201 15.66 -16.87 12.90
N SER A 202 15.07 -16.82 11.71
CA SER A 202 15.41 -15.83 10.68
C SER A 202 15.06 -14.43 11.15
N ASN A 203 15.97 -13.46 10.98
CA ASN A 203 15.80 -12.09 11.43
C ASN A 203 14.50 -11.45 10.92
N GLU A 204 14.17 -11.67 9.64
CA GLU A 204 12.96 -11.14 9.01
C GLU A 204 11.69 -11.68 9.68
N ILE A 205 11.66 -12.98 10.03
CA ILE A 205 10.55 -13.62 10.75
C ILE A 205 10.45 -13.10 12.17
N GLN A 206 11.58 -12.95 12.87
CA GLN A 206 11.59 -12.37 14.21
C GLN A 206 11.09 -10.91 14.21
N ASP A 207 11.44 -10.13 13.20
CA ASP A 207 10.96 -8.77 13.07
C ASP A 207 9.46 -8.70 12.75
N LEU A 208 8.94 -9.61 11.90
CA LEU A 208 7.50 -9.76 11.66
C LEU A 208 6.76 -10.11 12.97
N ILE A 209 7.27 -11.09 13.73
CA ILE A 209 6.67 -11.49 15.01
C ILE A 209 6.68 -10.33 16.02
N LYS A 210 7.76 -9.54 16.08
CA LYS A 210 7.81 -8.34 16.93
C LYS A 210 6.72 -7.33 16.55
N ILE A 211 6.51 -7.09 15.25
CA ILE A 211 5.46 -6.16 14.79
C ILE A 211 4.08 -6.71 15.09
N LEU A 212 3.84 -8.01 14.92
CA LEU A 212 2.57 -8.67 15.28
C LEU A 212 2.24 -8.56 16.77
N ASN A 213 3.27 -8.54 17.63
CA ASN A 213 3.13 -8.43 19.09
C ASN A 213 3.16 -6.97 19.60
N ASP A 214 3.47 -6.00 18.73
CA ASP A 214 3.42 -4.57 19.11
C ASP A 214 2.00 -4.03 18.97
N PRO A 215 1.38 -3.44 20.01
CA PRO A 215 0.06 -2.84 19.90
C PRO A 215 -0.08 -1.72 18.86
N LYS A 216 1.05 -1.15 18.43
CA LYS A 216 1.11 -0.14 17.34
C LYS A 216 1.58 -0.73 16.02
N GLY A 217 2.00 -1.99 16.02
CA GLY A 217 2.43 -2.69 14.83
C GLY A 217 1.25 -3.02 13.92
N LYS A 218 1.48 -3.03 12.62
CA LYS A 218 0.44 -3.31 11.63
C LYS A 218 0.92 -4.34 10.63
N VAL A 219 0.15 -5.40 10.47
CA VAL A 219 0.33 -6.36 9.38
C VAL A 219 -0.90 -6.28 8.48
N LEU A 220 -0.70 -5.86 7.24
CA LEU A 220 -1.75 -5.48 6.30
C LEU A 220 -1.85 -6.53 5.19
N LEU A 221 -3.01 -7.18 5.05
CA LEU A 221 -3.21 -8.26 4.10
C LEU A 221 -3.79 -7.73 2.77
N PHE A 222 -3.10 -8.04 1.69
CA PHE A 222 -3.49 -7.75 0.32
C PHE A 222 -3.55 -9.06 -0.46
N VAL A 223 -4.70 -9.39 -1.03
CA VAL A 223 -4.92 -10.64 -1.75
C VAL A 223 -5.42 -10.36 -3.15
N LYS A 224 -4.86 -11.04 -4.14
CA LYS A 224 -5.42 -11.14 -5.47
C LYS A 224 -5.57 -12.59 -5.90
N ARG A 225 -6.37 -12.80 -6.90
CA ARG A 225 -6.48 -14.05 -7.63
C ARG A 225 -6.23 -13.76 -9.09
N ASP A 226 -5.49 -14.61 -9.79
CA ASP A 226 -5.45 -14.57 -11.24
C ASP A 226 -6.72 -15.26 -11.77
N ALA A 227 -7.53 -14.51 -12.53
CA ALA A 227 -8.80 -15.02 -13.04
C ALA A 227 -8.59 -15.99 -14.22
N LEU A 228 -7.49 -15.79 -14.96
CA LEU A 228 -7.08 -16.58 -16.12
C LEU A 228 -5.61 -16.97 -15.94
N ILE A 229 -5.29 -18.23 -16.16
CA ILE A 229 -3.92 -18.79 -16.09
C ILE A 229 -3.58 -19.55 -17.36
N ASP A 230 -2.30 -19.61 -17.70
CA ASP A 230 -1.79 -20.51 -18.75
C ASP A 230 -1.71 -21.98 -18.26
N LYS A 231 -1.31 -22.91 -19.14
CA LYS A 231 -1.13 -24.33 -18.82
C LYS A 231 -0.08 -24.59 -17.74
N ASN A 232 0.81 -23.64 -17.50
CA ASN A 232 1.86 -23.72 -16.47
C ASN A 232 1.44 -23.06 -15.15
N GLY A 233 0.20 -22.52 -15.07
CA GLY A 233 -0.32 -21.85 -13.89
C GLY A 233 0.11 -20.38 -13.76
N ASN A 234 0.70 -19.78 -14.79
CA ASN A 234 1.05 -18.36 -14.77
C ASN A 234 -0.17 -17.50 -15.05
N GLY A 235 -0.37 -16.46 -14.25
CA GLY A 235 -1.46 -15.51 -14.48
C GLY A 235 -1.31 -14.75 -15.79
N LEU A 236 -2.36 -14.75 -16.60
CA LEU A 236 -2.46 -14.02 -17.86
C LEU A 236 -3.11 -12.64 -17.70
N ASP A 237 -3.63 -12.36 -16.50
CA ASP A 237 -4.22 -11.07 -16.17
C ASP A 237 -3.12 -10.02 -15.96
N ASN A 238 -3.26 -8.87 -16.65
CA ASN A 238 -2.38 -7.72 -16.49
C ASN A 238 -2.68 -6.89 -15.23
N ASP A 239 -3.70 -7.24 -14.44
CA ASP A 239 -4.03 -6.53 -13.21
C ASP A 239 -2.97 -6.80 -12.12
N ARG A 240 -2.23 -5.75 -11.76
CA ARG A 240 -1.21 -5.80 -10.72
C ARG A 240 -1.73 -5.40 -9.34
N SER A 241 -3.03 -5.18 -9.22
CA SER A 241 -3.65 -4.74 -7.97
C SER A 241 -4.15 -5.90 -7.13
N PHE A 242 -4.21 -5.67 -5.83
CA PHE A 242 -4.63 -6.61 -4.80
C PHE A 242 -5.77 -6.00 -4.00
N TYR A 243 -6.76 -6.77 -3.63
CA TYR A 243 -7.77 -6.35 -2.68
C TYR A 243 -7.17 -6.19 -1.29
N TYR A 244 -7.36 -5.06 -0.67
CA TYR A 244 -7.00 -4.85 0.72
C TYR A 244 -8.04 -5.50 1.63
N LEU A 245 -7.62 -6.48 2.43
CA LEU A 245 -8.50 -7.23 3.32
C LEU A 245 -8.42 -6.78 4.78
N GLY A 246 -7.64 -5.74 5.05
CA GLY A 246 -7.52 -5.17 6.39
C GLY A 246 -6.27 -5.62 7.13
N GLU A 247 -6.25 -5.27 8.40
CA GLU A 247 -5.22 -5.63 9.35
C GLU A 247 -5.43 -7.05 9.85
N VAL A 248 -4.35 -7.78 10.06
CA VAL A 248 -4.38 -9.13 10.62
C VAL A 248 -3.60 -9.20 11.93
N SER A 249 -4.02 -10.06 12.82
CA SER A 249 -3.34 -10.45 14.06
C SER A 249 -2.95 -11.91 14.02
N LEU A 250 -1.98 -12.29 14.84
CA LEU A 250 -1.55 -13.67 14.97
C LEU A 250 -2.59 -14.50 15.74
N LEU A 251 -2.96 -15.65 15.19
CA LEU A 251 -3.81 -16.65 15.85
C LEU A 251 -2.97 -17.91 16.18
N GLY A 252 -2.60 -18.05 17.44
CA GLY A 252 -1.69 -19.11 17.89
C GLY A 252 -0.23 -18.82 17.57
N GLU A 253 0.63 -19.82 17.75
CA GLU A 253 2.08 -19.69 17.54
C GLU A 253 2.47 -20.06 16.10
N PRO A 254 3.38 -19.31 15.46
CA PRO A 254 3.93 -19.68 14.15
C PRO A 254 4.70 -21.01 14.25
N LYS A 255 4.67 -21.80 13.17
CA LYS A 255 5.30 -23.13 13.13
C LYS A 255 6.27 -23.25 11.96
N GLU A 256 7.43 -23.88 12.20
CA GLU A 256 8.31 -24.30 11.12
C GLU A 256 7.75 -25.54 10.45
N GLU A 257 7.68 -25.51 9.14
CA GLU A 257 7.30 -26.68 8.32
C GLU A 257 8.22 -26.78 7.09
N GLN A 258 8.17 -27.91 6.43
CA GLN A 258 8.89 -28.13 5.17
C GLN A 258 7.88 -28.28 4.04
N ASN A 259 7.96 -27.41 3.05
CA ASN A 259 7.14 -27.46 1.84
C ASN A 259 7.93 -28.07 0.68
N GLY A 260 7.21 -28.69 -0.25
CA GLY A 260 7.74 -29.31 -1.46
C GLY A 260 7.84 -30.83 -1.37
N LYS A 261 7.52 -31.53 -2.47
CA LYS A 261 7.56 -32.99 -2.56
C LYS A 261 8.98 -33.52 -2.85
N GLU A 262 9.64 -32.94 -3.85
CA GLU A 262 10.99 -33.40 -4.26
C GLU A 262 12.09 -32.61 -3.57
N ILE A 263 11.97 -31.30 -3.48
CA ILE A 263 12.91 -30.42 -2.78
C ILE A 263 12.20 -29.79 -1.60
N LYS A 264 12.51 -30.28 -0.41
CA LYS A 264 11.97 -29.73 0.83
C LYS A 264 12.65 -28.42 1.17
N THR A 265 11.86 -27.35 1.30
CA THR A 265 12.32 -26.03 1.75
C THR A 265 11.63 -25.65 3.05
N ASP A 266 12.41 -25.10 3.98
CA ASP A 266 11.87 -24.61 5.24
C ASP A 266 10.98 -23.38 4.97
N VAL A 267 9.84 -23.35 5.63
CA VAL A 267 8.91 -22.18 5.68
C VAL A 267 8.41 -22.02 7.10
N VAL A 268 7.99 -20.81 7.43
CA VAL A 268 7.27 -20.53 8.69
C VAL A 268 5.82 -20.29 8.35
N LYS A 269 4.96 -21.09 8.91
CA LYS A 269 3.51 -21.02 8.75
C LYS A 269 2.88 -20.16 9.83
N PHE A 270 2.08 -19.20 9.40
CA PHE A 270 1.31 -18.31 10.25
C PHE A 270 -0.18 -18.55 10.05
N THR A 271 -0.92 -18.53 11.14
CA THR A 271 -2.38 -18.43 11.10
C THR A 271 -2.76 -17.01 11.49
N PHE A 272 -3.42 -16.30 10.59
CA PHE A 272 -3.86 -14.93 10.82
C PHE A 272 -5.36 -14.87 11.06
N GLN A 273 -5.74 -14.05 12.05
CA GLN A 273 -7.10 -13.60 12.27
C GLN A 273 -7.25 -12.23 11.60
N LEU A 274 -8.16 -12.11 10.62
CA LEU A 274 -8.51 -10.83 10.01
C LEU A 274 -9.34 -10.01 11.01
N LYS A 275 -9.06 -8.71 11.07
CA LYS A 275 -9.85 -7.76 11.88
C LYS A 275 -11.29 -7.62 11.37
N HIS A 276 -11.47 -7.72 10.05
CA HIS A 276 -12.76 -7.67 9.37
C HIS A 276 -12.99 -8.97 8.59
N GLU A 277 -14.19 -9.52 8.71
CA GLU A 277 -14.58 -10.69 7.94
C GLU A 277 -14.75 -10.31 6.46
N VAL A 278 -14.12 -11.07 5.54
CA VAL A 278 -14.22 -10.81 4.11
C VAL A 278 -15.68 -10.92 3.65
N LYS A 279 -16.16 -9.95 2.88
CA LYS A 279 -17.51 -9.97 2.30
C LYS A 279 -17.72 -11.26 1.50
N GLU A 280 -18.90 -11.85 1.56
CA GLU A 280 -19.19 -13.16 0.97
C GLU A 280 -18.89 -13.22 -0.53
N ASP A 281 -19.31 -12.22 -1.29
CA ASP A 281 -19.10 -12.12 -2.73
C ASP A 281 -17.59 -12.06 -3.09
N LEU A 282 -16.83 -11.25 -2.37
CA LEU A 282 -15.40 -11.16 -2.55
C LEU A 282 -14.68 -12.45 -2.13
N TYR A 283 -15.10 -13.05 -1.02
CA TYR A 283 -14.56 -14.34 -0.57
C TYR A 283 -14.77 -15.42 -1.63
N GLN A 284 -15.99 -15.58 -2.13
CA GLN A 284 -16.30 -16.55 -3.18
C GLN A 284 -15.52 -16.29 -4.47
N TYR A 285 -15.31 -15.02 -4.83
CA TYR A 285 -14.45 -14.64 -5.93
C TYR A 285 -13.01 -15.09 -5.69
N LEU A 286 -12.43 -14.78 -4.54
CA LEU A 286 -11.02 -15.08 -4.24
C LEU A 286 -10.74 -16.60 -4.20
N ILE A 287 -11.65 -17.41 -3.63
CA ILE A 287 -11.46 -18.87 -3.49
C ILE A 287 -11.85 -19.67 -4.74
N SER A 288 -12.49 -19.03 -5.74
CA SER A 288 -12.90 -19.74 -6.96
C SER A 288 -11.68 -20.14 -7.82
N LYS A 289 -11.79 -21.28 -8.53
CA LYS A 289 -10.71 -21.75 -9.42
C LYS A 289 -10.52 -20.79 -10.60
N PRO A 290 -9.27 -20.52 -11.03
CA PRO A 290 -9.01 -19.78 -12.24
C PRO A 290 -9.51 -20.54 -13.49
N LEU A 291 -9.78 -19.82 -14.55
CA LEU A 291 -9.98 -20.41 -15.87
C LEU A 291 -8.60 -20.71 -16.49
N ILE A 292 -8.51 -21.82 -17.21
CA ILE A 292 -7.28 -22.19 -17.91
C ILE A 292 -7.48 -21.85 -19.39
N GLU A 293 -6.54 -21.09 -19.94
CA GLU A 293 -6.48 -20.83 -21.37
C GLU A 293 -5.75 -21.99 -22.07
N ASP A 294 -6.42 -22.62 -23.07
CA ASP A 294 -5.92 -23.76 -23.84
C ASP A 294 -4.78 -23.39 -24.82
#